data_3490b254c369c108114b4ba09527c750
#
_entry.id   3490b254c369c108114b4ba09527c750
#
_cell.length_a   1.000
_cell.length_b   1.000
_cell.length_c   1.000
_cell.angle_alpha   90.00
_cell.angle_beta   90.00
_cell.angle_gamma   90.00
#
_symmetry.space_group_name_H-M   'P 1'
#
loop_
_entity.id
_entity.type
_entity.pdbx_description
1 polymer ?
#
loop_
_entity_poly.entity_id
_entity_poly.type
_entity_poly.pdbx_seq_one_letter_code
_entity_poly.pdbx_strand_id
1 'polypeptide(L)'
;MHVRRIETVLQWVSDPQASSQWYARLLGISPMPYDVPYFKFAEHAYLLLSQATPGTGRGGTGVWFEVESVDTVYQELQAQGFTFNGPPFDIPPGRLVTLNDPDGNIIGLIDNTKGGMSGQVP
;
A
#
# COMPACT_ATOMS: atom_id res chain seq x y z
N MET A 1 -10.64 -7.83 -13.52
CA MET A 1 -9.59 -7.81 -12.48
C MET A 1 -9.88 -8.87 -11.44
N HIS A 2 -8.89 -9.67 -11.09
CA HIS A 2 -9.01 -10.65 -10.01
C HIS A 2 -8.23 -10.15 -8.79
N VAL A 3 -8.95 -9.84 -7.72
CA VAL A 3 -8.34 -9.41 -6.45
C VAL A 3 -8.10 -10.64 -5.59
N ARG A 4 -6.86 -10.83 -5.15
CA ARG A 4 -6.50 -11.95 -4.27
C ARG A 4 -6.90 -11.68 -2.82
N ARG A 5 -6.64 -10.46 -2.34
CA ARG A 5 -6.87 -10.11 -0.93
C ARG A 5 -6.70 -8.61 -0.72
N ILE A 6 -7.19 -8.14 0.41
CA ILE A 6 -6.73 -6.87 0.96
C ILE A 6 -5.38 -7.17 1.61
N GLU A 7 -4.32 -6.54 1.13
CA GLU A 7 -2.99 -6.79 1.66
C GLU A 7 -2.57 -5.77 2.70
N THR A 8 -2.80 -4.50 2.42
CA THR A 8 -2.22 -3.41 3.21
C THR A 8 -3.27 -2.34 3.48
N VAL A 9 -3.34 -1.91 4.73
CA VAL A 9 -4.06 -0.70 5.11
C VAL A 9 -3.02 0.38 5.38
N LEU A 10 -3.19 1.55 4.75
CA LEU A 10 -2.37 2.72 5.04
C LEU A 10 -3.09 3.59 6.05
N GLN A 11 -2.39 3.93 7.12
CA GLN A 11 -2.90 4.88 8.10
C GLN A 11 -2.08 6.15 8.00
N TRP A 12 -2.76 7.27 7.74
CA TRP A 12 -2.10 8.56 7.73
C TRP A 12 -1.69 8.96 9.14
N VAL A 13 -0.46 9.40 9.30
CA VAL A 13 0.07 9.88 10.57
C VAL A 13 0.98 11.07 10.32
N SER A 14 1.07 11.98 11.30
CA SER A 14 1.91 13.17 11.16
C SER A 14 3.38 12.87 11.39
N ASP A 15 3.69 11.89 12.23
CA ASP A 15 5.06 11.47 12.55
C ASP A 15 5.13 9.94 12.57
N PRO A 16 5.53 9.32 11.45
CA PRO A 16 5.54 7.85 11.37
C PRO A 16 6.40 7.17 12.45
N GLN A 17 7.53 7.75 12.81
CA GLN A 17 8.41 7.11 13.81
C GLN A 17 7.80 7.16 15.21
N ALA A 18 7.26 8.30 15.60
CA ALA A 18 6.58 8.42 16.90
C ALA A 18 5.32 7.55 16.94
N SER A 19 4.55 7.55 15.86
CA SER A 19 3.35 6.73 15.76
C SER A 19 3.67 5.25 15.80
N SER A 20 4.77 4.82 15.19
CA SER A 20 5.14 3.40 15.20
C SER A 20 5.42 2.91 16.64
N GLN A 21 6.00 3.75 17.48
CA GLN A 21 6.21 3.40 18.88
C GLN A 21 4.89 3.28 19.65
N TRP A 22 3.97 4.19 19.40
CA TRP A 22 2.64 4.13 20.01
C TRP A 22 1.87 2.88 19.58
N TYR A 23 1.86 2.59 18.28
CA TYR A 23 1.20 1.39 17.75
C TYR A 23 1.85 0.10 18.26
N ALA A 24 3.19 0.09 18.40
CA ALA A 24 3.89 -1.06 18.94
C ALA A 24 3.42 -1.39 20.36
N ARG A 25 3.23 -0.36 21.19
CA ARG A 25 2.72 -0.55 22.56
C ARG A 25 1.28 -1.04 22.55
N LEU A 26 0.43 -0.45 21.70
CA LEU A 26 -0.97 -0.83 21.62
C LEU A 26 -1.13 -2.27 21.12
N LEU A 27 -0.41 -2.62 20.07
CA LEU A 27 -0.57 -3.92 19.39
C LEU A 27 0.25 -5.04 20.04
N GLY A 28 1.26 -4.70 20.85
CA GLY A 28 2.12 -5.67 21.48
C GLY A 28 3.08 -6.35 20.52
N ILE A 29 3.37 -5.75 19.38
CA ILE A 29 4.33 -6.27 18.40
C ILE A 29 5.27 -5.16 17.97
N SER A 30 6.46 -5.53 17.48
CA SER A 30 7.43 -4.56 16.99
C SER A 30 7.18 -4.20 15.54
N PRO A 31 7.39 -2.92 15.16
CA PRO A 31 7.33 -2.54 13.76
C PRO A 31 8.50 -3.12 13.00
N MET A 32 8.29 -3.35 11.69
CA MET A 32 9.37 -3.74 10.80
C MET A 32 10.22 -2.52 10.47
N PRO A 33 11.58 -2.65 10.48
CA PRO A 33 12.48 -1.52 10.28
C PRO A 33 12.56 -1.12 8.81
N TYR A 34 11.82 -0.07 8.46
CA TYR A 34 11.75 0.42 7.09
C TYR A 34 11.53 1.94 7.12
N ASP A 35 11.78 2.62 5.99
CA ASP A 35 11.59 4.07 5.91
C ASP A 35 10.14 4.47 6.20
N VAL A 36 9.21 3.66 5.73
CA VAL A 36 7.80 3.76 6.09
C VAL A 36 7.54 2.63 7.09
N PRO A 37 7.38 2.93 8.39
CA PRO A 37 7.16 1.88 9.38
C PRO A 37 5.92 1.06 9.08
N TYR A 38 6.00 -0.24 9.22
CA TYR A 38 4.84 -1.10 9.03
C TYR A 38 4.83 -2.24 10.02
N PHE A 39 3.63 -2.77 10.25
CA PHE A 39 3.40 -3.94 11.10
C PHE A 39 2.93 -5.10 10.23
N LYS A 40 3.50 -6.26 10.45
CA LYS A 40 3.11 -7.49 9.77
C LYS A 40 2.34 -8.37 10.74
N PHE A 41 1.07 -8.63 10.45
CA PHE A 41 0.22 -9.48 11.28
C PHE A 41 0.25 -10.93 10.82
N ALA A 42 0.39 -11.13 9.52
CA ALA A 42 0.46 -12.44 8.86
C ALA A 42 1.05 -12.24 7.47
N GLU A 43 1.26 -13.31 6.73
CA GLU A 43 1.61 -13.16 5.33
C GLU A 43 0.52 -12.36 4.61
N HIS A 44 0.93 -11.33 3.90
CA HIS A 44 0.03 -10.46 3.14
C HIS A 44 -1.01 -9.75 4.01
N ALA A 45 -0.63 -9.37 5.25
CA ALA A 45 -1.51 -8.59 6.13
C ALA A 45 -0.68 -7.52 6.85
N TYR A 46 -0.73 -6.29 6.33
CA TYR A 46 0.14 -5.21 6.77
C TYR A 46 -0.63 -3.95 7.13
N LEU A 47 -0.10 -3.24 8.12
CA LEU A 47 -0.50 -1.87 8.43
C LEU A 47 0.71 -0.97 8.19
N LEU A 48 0.59 -0.02 7.26
CA LEU A 48 1.62 0.98 6.96
C LEU A 48 1.26 2.31 7.60
N LEU A 49 2.25 2.94 8.22
CA LEU A 49 2.10 4.30 8.78
C LEU A 49 2.82 5.27 7.86
N SER A 50 2.08 6.19 7.24
CA SER A 50 2.64 7.07 6.23
C SER A 50 2.15 8.50 6.38
N GLN A 51 3.01 9.46 6.05
CA GLN A 51 2.61 10.86 5.96
C GLN A 51 1.88 11.16 4.66
N ALA A 52 2.15 10.38 3.61
CA ALA A 52 1.51 10.57 2.32
C ALA A 52 1.36 9.22 1.62
N THR A 53 0.28 9.07 0.86
CA THR A 53 0.07 7.89 0.03
C THR A 53 0.92 8.00 -1.23
N PRO A 54 1.79 7.01 -1.51
CA PRO A 54 2.63 7.04 -2.69
C PRO A 54 1.83 7.24 -3.98
N GLY A 55 2.34 8.09 -4.86
CA GLY A 55 1.73 8.34 -6.17
C GLY A 55 0.60 9.35 -6.19
N THR A 56 0.16 9.84 -5.06
CA THR A 56 -0.95 10.81 -4.98
C THR A 56 -0.51 12.20 -4.55
N GLY A 57 0.61 12.30 -3.82
CA GLY A 57 1.06 13.54 -3.21
C GLY A 57 0.17 14.01 -2.06
N ARG A 58 -0.73 13.18 -1.58
CA ARG A 58 -1.68 13.51 -0.50
C ARG A 58 -1.51 12.53 0.65
N GLY A 59 -1.74 13.03 1.86
CA GLY A 59 -1.93 12.18 3.02
C GLY A 59 -3.33 11.58 3.03
N GLY A 60 -3.53 10.54 3.81
CA GLY A 60 -4.82 9.92 3.97
C GLY A 60 -4.73 8.44 4.27
N THR A 61 -5.88 7.86 4.58
CA THR A 61 -6.03 6.44 4.78
C THR A 61 -6.40 5.80 3.45
N GLY A 62 -5.82 4.63 3.15
CA GLY A 62 -6.12 3.92 1.92
C GLY A 62 -6.11 2.42 2.12
N VAL A 63 -6.71 1.71 1.17
CA VAL A 63 -6.71 0.25 1.13
C VAL A 63 -5.96 -0.19 -0.13
N TRP A 64 -5.07 -1.15 0.01
CA TRP A 64 -4.36 -1.75 -1.11
C TRP A 64 -4.85 -3.16 -1.35
N PHE A 65 -5.27 -3.41 -2.59
CA PHE A 65 -5.65 -4.74 -3.05
C PHE A 65 -4.50 -5.38 -3.80
N GLU A 66 -4.19 -6.62 -3.48
CA GLU A 66 -3.17 -7.35 -4.22
C GLU A 66 -3.75 -7.94 -5.49
N VAL A 67 -3.07 -7.70 -6.61
CA VAL A 67 -3.36 -8.31 -7.91
C VAL A 67 -2.11 -9.04 -8.40
N GLU A 68 -2.26 -9.88 -9.41
CA GLU A 68 -1.12 -10.62 -9.94
C GLU A 68 -0.13 -9.72 -10.67
N SER A 69 -0.62 -8.82 -11.52
CA SER A 69 0.19 -7.88 -12.27
C SER A 69 -0.49 -6.52 -12.33
N VAL A 70 0.13 -5.52 -11.71
CA VAL A 70 -0.37 -4.15 -11.74
C VAL A 70 -0.39 -3.60 -13.16
N ASP A 71 0.65 -3.85 -13.95
CA ASP A 71 0.72 -3.34 -15.32
C ASP A 71 -0.44 -3.86 -16.18
N THR A 72 -0.75 -5.14 -16.07
CA THR A 72 -1.85 -5.75 -16.82
C THR A 72 -3.20 -5.16 -16.39
N VAL A 73 -3.43 -5.07 -15.08
CA VAL A 73 -4.69 -4.54 -14.54
C VAL A 73 -4.85 -3.06 -14.89
N TYR A 74 -3.77 -2.28 -14.85
CA TYR A 74 -3.80 -0.89 -15.23
C TYR A 74 -4.30 -0.71 -16.68
N GLN A 75 -3.74 -1.50 -17.61
CA GLN A 75 -4.16 -1.44 -19.02
C GLN A 75 -5.63 -1.85 -19.18
N GLU A 76 -6.04 -2.93 -18.53
CA GLU A 76 -7.42 -3.41 -18.59
C GLU A 76 -8.42 -2.38 -18.06
N LEU A 77 -8.13 -1.80 -16.91
CA LEU A 77 -9.05 -0.83 -16.30
C LEU A 77 -9.08 0.49 -17.06
N GLN A 78 -7.95 0.94 -17.62
CA GLN A 78 -7.98 2.11 -18.49
C GLN A 78 -8.87 1.88 -19.71
N ALA A 79 -8.82 0.70 -20.30
CA ALA A 79 -9.70 0.34 -21.43
C ALA A 79 -11.17 0.35 -21.04
N GLN A 80 -11.48 0.14 -19.76
CA GLN A 80 -12.85 0.22 -19.23
C GLN A 80 -13.25 1.63 -18.78
N GLY A 81 -12.38 2.62 -18.93
CA GLY A 81 -12.68 4.01 -18.61
C GLY A 81 -12.27 4.48 -17.23
N PHE A 82 -11.53 3.67 -16.45
CA PHE A 82 -11.04 4.11 -15.16
C PHE A 82 -9.87 5.07 -15.31
N THR A 83 -9.84 6.10 -14.46
CA THR A 83 -8.77 7.10 -14.42
C THR A 83 -7.91 6.88 -13.19
N PHE A 84 -6.60 6.91 -13.37
CA PHE A 84 -5.63 6.70 -12.29
C PHE A 84 -4.95 8.01 -11.91
N ASN A 85 -4.34 8.04 -10.71
CA ASN A 85 -3.58 9.20 -10.23
C ASN A 85 -2.23 9.36 -10.94
N GLY A 86 -1.81 8.37 -11.69
CA GLY A 86 -0.58 8.35 -12.47
C GLY A 86 -0.33 6.94 -12.99
N PRO A 87 0.74 6.74 -13.77
CA PRO A 87 1.09 5.39 -14.25
C PRO A 87 1.62 4.53 -13.11
N PRO A 88 1.65 3.20 -13.29
CA PRO A 88 2.29 2.31 -12.32
C PRO A 88 3.75 2.69 -12.05
N PHE A 89 4.18 2.51 -10.81
CA PHE A 89 5.55 2.81 -10.42
C PHE A 89 6.09 1.73 -9.48
N ASP A 90 7.42 1.68 -9.38
CA ASP A 90 8.09 0.68 -8.56
C ASP A 90 8.03 1.06 -7.08
N ILE A 91 7.78 0.04 -6.27
CA ILE A 91 7.94 0.10 -4.82
C ILE A 91 8.72 -1.17 -4.39
N PRO A 92 9.25 -1.21 -3.17
CA PRO A 92 10.08 -2.36 -2.77
C PRO A 92 9.45 -3.74 -3.01
N PRO A 93 8.18 -4.02 -2.69
CA PRO A 93 7.63 -5.35 -2.91
C PRO A 93 7.27 -5.66 -4.37
N GLY A 94 7.12 -4.64 -5.22
CA GLY A 94 6.71 -4.85 -6.61
C GLY A 94 6.32 -3.57 -7.30
N ARG A 95 5.09 -3.51 -7.82
CA ARG A 95 4.54 -2.33 -8.50
C ARG A 95 3.28 -1.85 -7.80
N LEU A 96 3.03 -0.58 -7.89
CA LEU A 96 1.85 0.06 -7.31
C LEU A 96 1.24 1.04 -8.33
N VAL A 97 -0.07 1.10 -8.34
CA VAL A 97 -0.81 2.18 -9.03
C VAL A 97 -1.97 2.57 -8.13
N THR A 98 -2.33 3.85 -8.13
CA THR A 98 -3.43 4.34 -7.30
C THR A 98 -4.49 5.03 -8.13
N LEU A 99 -5.72 4.94 -7.63
CA LEU A 99 -6.86 5.66 -8.18
C LEU A 99 -7.75 6.10 -7.02
N ASN A 100 -8.65 7.02 -7.28
CA ASN A 100 -9.60 7.49 -6.29
C ASN A 100 -10.99 6.91 -6.60
N ASP A 101 -11.73 6.57 -5.54
CA ASP A 101 -13.14 6.25 -5.70
C ASP A 101 -13.94 7.55 -5.91
N PRO A 102 -15.28 7.47 -6.18
CA PRO A 102 -16.08 8.68 -6.43
C PRO A 102 -16.07 9.70 -5.29
N ASP A 103 -15.79 9.29 -4.07
CA ASP A 103 -15.71 10.17 -2.91
C ASP A 103 -14.30 10.65 -2.59
N GLY A 104 -13.32 10.29 -3.42
CA GLY A 104 -11.94 10.70 -3.26
C GLY A 104 -11.13 9.80 -2.33
N ASN A 105 -11.65 8.65 -1.92
CA ASN A 105 -10.87 7.69 -1.14
C ASN A 105 -9.81 7.05 -2.03
N ILE A 106 -8.60 6.90 -1.49
CA ILE A 106 -7.47 6.37 -2.25
C ILE A 106 -7.49 4.86 -2.23
N ILE A 107 -7.39 4.27 -3.42
CA ILE A 107 -7.30 2.83 -3.60
C ILE A 107 -5.97 2.53 -4.27
N GLY A 108 -5.21 1.60 -3.71
CA GLY A 108 -3.99 1.11 -4.32
C GLY A 108 -4.18 -0.29 -4.89
N LEU A 109 -3.56 -0.54 -6.03
CA LEU A 109 -3.42 -1.88 -6.59
C LEU A 109 -1.93 -2.20 -6.54
N ILE A 110 -1.60 -3.28 -5.86
CA ILE A 110 -0.22 -3.67 -5.61
C ILE A 110 0.01 -5.08 -6.13
N ASP A 111 1.18 -5.31 -6.70
CA ASP A 111 1.64 -6.68 -6.91
C ASP A 111 2.91 -6.91 -6.09
N ASN A 112 3.22 -8.17 -5.87
CA ASN A 112 4.39 -8.57 -5.09
C ASN A 112 5.42 -9.27 -6.00
N THR A 113 5.60 -8.73 -7.19
CA THR A 113 6.48 -9.33 -8.21
C THR A 113 7.94 -9.35 -7.79
N LYS A 114 8.33 -8.55 -6.79
CA LYS A 114 9.69 -8.51 -6.25
C LYS A 114 9.83 -9.27 -4.92
N GLY A 115 8.88 -10.15 -4.61
CA GLY A 115 8.93 -10.98 -3.41
C GLY A 115 8.13 -10.46 -2.22
N GLY A 116 7.35 -9.40 -2.41
CA GLY A 116 6.54 -8.81 -1.36
C GLY A 116 7.34 -8.03 -0.33
N MET A 117 6.65 -7.44 0.65
CA MET A 117 7.31 -6.64 1.69
C MET A 117 8.26 -7.48 2.55
N SER A 118 7.86 -8.71 2.86
CA SER A 118 8.70 -9.62 3.67
C SER A 118 10.05 -9.91 3.01
N GLY A 119 10.12 -9.92 1.69
CA GLY A 119 11.35 -10.17 0.94
C GLY A 119 12.28 -8.96 0.92
N GLN A 120 11.82 -7.79 1.34
CA GLN A 120 12.60 -6.55 1.34
C GLN A 120 13.18 -6.19 2.71
N VAL A 121 12.77 -6.90 3.75
CA VAL A 121 13.23 -6.64 5.11
C VAL A 121 14.41 -7.56 5.42
N PRO A 122 15.57 -6.98 5.83
CA PRO A 122 16.74 -7.78 6.18
C PRO A 122 16.50 -8.79 7.29
#